data_9bc27276397af53e657ac8466089cff2
#
_entry.id   9bc27276397af53e657ac8466089cff2
#
_cell.length_a   1.000
_cell.length_b   1.000
_cell.length_c   1.000
_cell.angle_alpha   90.00
_cell.angle_beta   90.00
_cell.angle_gamma   90.00
#
_symmetry.space_group_name_H-M   'P 1'
#
loop_
_entity.id
_entity.type
_entity.pdbx_description
1 polymer ?
#
loop_
_entity_poly.entity_id
_entity_poly.type
_entity_poly.pdbx_seq_one_letter_code
_entity_poly.pdbx_strand_id
1 'polypeptide(L)'
;MTSAPLPFPPRPAATPAKALSAMDDLIAASMVGQQEMAQRLDLNVTDLTCFAYVIQAGEDLLTAGDLASRVHVTTGAVTGILNRLERAGYVTRRPDPQDRRRVRVAAVPSAVARVYALYEPHYARLDALFADYSPQEIAVLADWFTRATTLANAYREELRLREEEAE
;
A
#
# COMPACT_ATOMS: atom_id res chain seq x y z
N MET A 1 -31.57 37.58 3.76
CA MET A 1 -31.41 36.14 3.70
C MET A 1 -30.05 35.80 4.30
N THR A 2 -30.00 35.42 5.57
CA THR A 2 -28.77 35.04 6.27
C THR A 2 -28.43 33.61 5.82
N SER A 3 -27.38 33.48 5.02
CA SER A 3 -26.87 32.13 4.65
C SER A 3 -26.47 31.42 5.93
N ALA A 4 -26.98 30.21 6.15
CA ALA A 4 -26.54 29.38 7.25
C ALA A 4 -25.01 29.15 7.11
N PRO A 5 -24.21 29.19 8.19
CA PRO A 5 -22.81 28.93 8.12
C PRO A 5 -22.58 27.51 7.54
N LEU A 6 -21.63 27.40 6.61
CA LEU A 6 -21.24 26.11 6.06
C LEU A 6 -20.77 25.21 7.21
N PRO A 7 -21.19 23.94 7.25
CA PRO A 7 -20.84 23.03 8.35
C PRO A 7 -19.34 22.67 8.42
N PHE A 8 -18.57 23.08 7.42
CA PHE A 8 -17.14 22.80 7.31
C PHE A 8 -16.32 24.10 7.21
N PRO A 9 -15.10 24.15 7.76
CA PRO A 9 -14.24 25.32 7.69
C PRO A 9 -13.89 25.66 6.23
N PRO A 10 -13.78 26.96 5.88
CA PRO A 10 -13.38 27.36 4.54
C PRO A 10 -11.96 26.92 4.25
N ARG A 11 -11.71 26.33 3.08
CA ARG A 11 -10.38 25.93 2.64
C ARG A 11 -9.60 27.14 2.12
N PRO A 12 -8.32 27.28 2.50
CA PRO A 12 -7.48 28.31 1.91
C PRO A 12 -7.30 28.02 0.42
N ALA A 13 -7.23 29.09 -0.38
CA ALA A 13 -6.93 28.95 -1.80
C ALA A 13 -5.60 28.21 -2.00
N ALA A 14 -5.58 27.23 -2.87
CA ALA A 14 -4.40 26.44 -3.19
C ALA A 14 -4.19 26.36 -4.71
N THR A 15 -2.93 26.33 -5.14
CA THR A 15 -2.54 26.09 -6.53
C THR A 15 -2.19 24.61 -6.73
N PRO A 16 -2.18 24.11 -7.97
CA PRO A 16 -1.68 22.76 -8.24
C PRO A 16 -0.26 22.53 -7.70
N ALA A 17 0.64 23.52 -7.83
CA ALA A 17 2.01 23.42 -7.31
C ALA A 17 2.04 23.23 -5.79
N LYS A 18 1.18 23.95 -5.05
CA LYS A 18 1.08 23.77 -3.59
C LYS A 18 0.53 22.41 -3.21
N ALA A 19 -0.44 21.90 -3.96
CA ALA A 19 -0.99 20.55 -3.73
C ALA A 19 0.07 19.46 -3.99
N LEU A 20 0.85 19.58 -5.07
CA LEU A 20 1.95 18.66 -5.37
C LEU A 20 3.05 18.70 -4.29
N SER A 21 3.45 19.89 -3.81
CA SER A 21 4.41 20.00 -2.72
C SER A 21 3.92 19.32 -1.43
N ALA A 22 2.64 19.51 -1.08
CA ALA A 22 2.05 18.83 0.08
C ALA A 22 1.98 17.30 -0.09
N MET A 23 1.77 16.83 -1.32
CA MET A 23 1.85 15.40 -1.66
C MET A 23 3.28 14.88 -1.47
N ASP A 24 4.30 15.60 -1.93
CA ASP A 24 5.71 15.20 -1.79
C ASP A 24 6.09 15.11 -0.29
N ASP A 25 5.65 16.07 0.53
CA ASP A 25 5.84 16.04 1.99
C ASP A 25 5.15 14.82 2.62
N LEU A 26 3.92 14.50 2.20
CA LEU A 26 3.20 13.33 2.67
C LEU A 26 3.89 12.02 2.26
N ILE A 27 4.38 11.92 1.02
CA ILE A 27 5.13 10.77 0.54
C ILE A 27 6.38 10.57 1.38
N ALA A 28 7.18 11.63 1.60
CA ALA A 28 8.39 11.57 2.41
C ALA A 28 8.10 11.10 3.85
N ALA A 29 7.09 11.68 4.50
CA ALA A 29 6.66 11.28 5.84
C ALA A 29 6.18 9.82 5.88
N SER A 30 5.44 9.38 4.85
CA SER A 30 4.92 8.01 4.74
C SER A 30 6.06 6.99 4.58
N MET A 31 7.11 7.31 3.82
CA MET A 31 8.28 6.43 3.65
C MET A 31 9.01 6.21 4.99
N VAL A 32 9.22 7.28 5.77
CA VAL A 32 9.82 7.17 7.11
C VAL A 32 8.92 6.35 8.04
N GLY A 33 7.62 6.63 8.07
CA GLY A 33 6.65 5.89 8.87
C GLY A 33 6.61 4.40 8.52
N GLN A 34 6.67 4.06 7.23
CA GLN A 34 6.69 2.67 6.77
C GLN A 34 7.96 1.93 7.24
N GLN A 35 9.12 2.60 7.25
CA GLN A 35 10.37 2.05 7.78
C GLN A 35 10.25 1.73 9.28
N GLU A 36 9.70 2.66 10.07
CA GLU A 36 9.46 2.46 11.50
C GLU A 36 8.47 1.33 11.79
N MET A 37 7.38 1.25 11.01
CA MET A 37 6.40 0.18 11.14
C MET A 37 6.99 -1.19 10.82
N ALA A 38 7.79 -1.29 9.75
CA ALA A 38 8.50 -2.52 9.40
C ALA A 38 9.43 -2.97 10.53
N GLN A 39 10.22 -2.06 11.11
CA GLN A 39 11.11 -2.37 12.25
C GLN A 39 10.35 -2.88 13.47
N ARG A 40 9.19 -2.31 13.81
CA ARG A 40 8.34 -2.76 14.93
C ARG A 40 7.75 -4.15 14.72
N LEU A 41 7.70 -4.59 13.47
CA LEU A 41 7.23 -5.93 13.08
C LEU A 41 8.41 -6.91 12.85
N ASP A 42 9.65 -6.51 13.15
CA ASP A 42 10.87 -7.29 12.84
C ASP A 42 10.98 -7.65 11.35
N LEU A 43 10.51 -6.75 10.47
CA LEU A 43 10.56 -6.87 9.02
C LEU A 43 11.39 -5.74 8.41
N ASN A 44 11.86 -5.94 7.19
CA ASN A 44 12.24 -4.82 6.33
C ASN A 44 11.04 -4.34 5.49
N VAL A 45 11.15 -3.17 4.86
CA VAL A 45 10.08 -2.56 4.08
C VAL A 45 9.61 -3.46 2.94
N THR A 46 10.53 -4.13 2.25
CA THR A 46 10.19 -5.02 1.12
C THR A 46 9.40 -6.24 1.60
N ASP A 47 9.78 -6.85 2.73
CA ASP A 47 9.07 -7.97 3.33
C ASP A 47 7.65 -7.54 3.77
N LEU A 48 7.54 -6.36 4.42
CA LEU A 48 6.25 -5.79 4.81
C LEU A 48 5.37 -5.50 3.59
N THR A 49 5.92 -4.95 2.51
CA THR A 49 5.20 -4.70 1.26
C THR A 49 4.69 -6.00 0.64
N CYS A 50 5.54 -7.03 0.55
CA CYS A 50 5.11 -8.36 0.08
C CYS A 50 3.99 -8.93 0.95
N PHE A 51 4.11 -8.81 2.27
CA PHE A 51 3.07 -9.29 3.18
C PHE A 51 1.76 -8.51 3.02
N ALA A 52 1.80 -7.20 2.78
CA ALA A 52 0.62 -6.40 2.49
C ALA A 52 -0.12 -6.90 1.24
N TYR A 53 0.58 -7.26 0.17
CA TYR A 53 -0.04 -7.86 -1.01
C TYR A 53 -0.67 -9.24 -0.72
N VAL A 54 -0.06 -10.05 0.14
CA VAL A 54 -0.65 -11.33 0.56
C VAL A 54 -1.93 -11.11 1.36
N ILE A 55 -1.96 -10.10 2.25
CA ILE A 55 -3.18 -9.73 3.00
C ILE A 55 -4.28 -9.25 2.03
N GLN A 56 -3.95 -8.37 1.08
CA GLN A 56 -4.91 -7.82 0.13
C GLN A 56 -5.52 -8.88 -0.80
N ALA A 57 -4.78 -9.92 -1.10
CA ALA A 57 -5.27 -11.02 -1.94
C ALA A 57 -6.38 -11.85 -1.26
N GLY A 58 -6.44 -11.87 0.08
CA GLY A 58 -7.48 -12.57 0.81
C GLY A 58 -7.55 -14.05 0.43
N GLU A 59 -8.69 -14.47 -0.09
CA GLU A 59 -8.94 -15.86 -0.53
C GLU A 59 -8.30 -16.18 -1.90
N ASP A 60 -8.03 -15.17 -2.72
CA ASP A 60 -7.36 -15.28 -4.03
C ASP A 60 -5.84 -15.42 -3.85
N LEU A 61 -5.42 -16.45 -3.16
CA LEU A 61 -4.02 -16.67 -2.76
C LEU A 61 -3.04 -16.49 -3.93
N LEU A 62 -1.99 -15.70 -3.68
CA LEU A 62 -0.95 -15.42 -4.67
C LEU A 62 0.12 -16.51 -4.72
N THR A 63 0.72 -16.71 -5.89
CA THR A 63 1.97 -17.45 -6.05
C THR A 63 3.18 -16.56 -5.87
N ALA A 64 4.38 -17.14 -5.76
CA ALA A 64 5.63 -16.37 -5.76
C ALA A 64 5.81 -15.56 -7.05
N GLY A 65 5.36 -16.08 -8.21
CA GLY A 65 5.38 -15.36 -9.48
C GLY A 65 4.45 -14.13 -9.48
N ASP A 66 3.23 -14.28 -8.96
CA ASP A 66 2.28 -13.17 -8.84
C ASP A 66 2.84 -12.07 -7.94
N LEU A 67 3.48 -12.42 -6.83
CA LEU A 67 4.14 -11.48 -5.94
C LEU A 67 5.33 -10.80 -6.62
N ALA A 68 6.18 -11.55 -7.35
CA ALA A 68 7.31 -11.00 -8.06
C ALA A 68 6.89 -9.90 -9.05
N SER A 69 5.82 -10.15 -9.80
CA SER A 69 5.23 -9.16 -10.70
C SER A 69 4.71 -7.91 -9.97
N ARG A 70 4.09 -8.08 -8.79
CA ARG A 70 3.52 -6.95 -8.03
C ARG A 70 4.56 -6.07 -7.35
N VAL A 71 5.66 -6.68 -6.85
CA VAL A 71 6.74 -5.94 -6.16
C VAL A 71 7.91 -5.61 -7.09
N HIS A 72 7.80 -5.98 -8.38
CA HIS A 72 8.82 -5.71 -9.41
C HIS A 72 10.23 -6.20 -9.05
N VAL A 73 10.32 -7.43 -8.58
CA VAL A 73 11.60 -8.10 -8.31
C VAL A 73 11.61 -9.49 -8.95
N THR A 74 12.75 -10.13 -8.98
CA THR A 74 12.88 -11.49 -9.54
C THR A 74 12.15 -12.52 -8.67
N THR A 75 11.67 -13.61 -9.26
CA THR A 75 11.06 -14.74 -8.54
C THR A 75 12.01 -15.33 -7.49
N GLY A 76 13.30 -15.33 -7.75
CA GLY A 76 14.34 -15.75 -6.80
C GLY A 76 14.37 -14.86 -5.55
N ALA A 77 14.31 -13.53 -5.74
CA ALA A 77 14.25 -12.57 -4.63
C ALA A 77 12.98 -12.76 -3.79
N VAL A 78 11.81 -12.95 -4.44
CA VAL A 78 10.55 -13.23 -3.73
C VAL A 78 10.62 -14.54 -2.95
N THR A 79 11.26 -15.57 -3.49
CA THR A 79 11.48 -16.83 -2.75
C THR A 79 12.23 -16.58 -1.45
N GLY A 80 13.28 -15.74 -1.47
CA GLY A 80 14.01 -15.33 -0.27
C GLY A 80 13.15 -14.55 0.73
N ILE A 81 12.34 -13.61 0.25
CA ILE A 81 11.36 -12.84 1.05
C ILE A 81 10.36 -13.79 1.74
N LEU A 82 9.74 -14.68 0.97
CA LEU A 82 8.77 -15.64 1.48
C LEU A 82 9.37 -16.60 2.52
N ASN A 83 10.63 -16.99 2.35
CA ASN A 83 11.33 -17.82 3.34
C ASN A 83 11.52 -17.08 4.68
N ARG A 84 11.80 -15.76 4.65
CA ARG A 84 11.90 -14.93 5.86
C ARG A 84 10.52 -14.76 6.50
N LEU A 85 9.51 -14.39 5.73
CA LEU A 85 8.13 -14.20 6.21
C LEU A 85 7.55 -15.49 6.82
N GLU A 86 7.82 -16.65 6.22
CA GLU A 86 7.35 -17.93 6.73
C GLU A 86 8.06 -18.30 8.05
N ARG A 87 9.39 -18.14 8.12
CA ARG A 87 10.15 -18.34 9.38
C ARG A 87 9.71 -17.41 10.51
N ALA A 88 9.33 -16.16 10.16
CA ALA A 88 8.83 -15.18 11.12
C ALA A 88 7.33 -15.35 11.45
N GLY A 89 6.65 -16.35 10.85
CA GLY A 89 5.25 -16.68 11.14
C GLY A 89 4.24 -15.69 10.54
N TYR A 90 4.59 -15.02 9.44
CA TYR A 90 3.70 -14.09 8.72
C TYR A 90 2.88 -14.78 7.64
N VAL A 91 3.46 -15.77 6.96
CA VAL A 91 2.81 -16.49 5.88
C VAL A 91 2.96 -18.00 6.06
N THR A 92 2.11 -18.74 5.37
CA THR A 92 2.22 -20.19 5.18
C THR A 92 2.12 -20.51 3.70
N ARG A 93 2.82 -21.56 3.25
CA ARG A 93 2.74 -22.08 1.89
C ARG A 93 1.73 -23.21 1.85
N ARG A 94 0.86 -23.21 0.83
CA ARG A 94 -0.18 -24.22 0.60
C ARG A 94 -0.09 -24.73 -0.84
N PRO A 95 -0.25 -26.04 -1.08
CA PRO A 95 -0.42 -26.54 -2.43
C PRO A 95 -1.64 -25.89 -3.10
N ASP A 96 -1.52 -25.54 -4.38
CA ASP A 96 -2.68 -25.08 -5.15
C ASP A 96 -3.68 -26.25 -5.32
N PRO A 97 -4.97 -26.04 -5.04
CA PRO A 97 -5.98 -27.10 -5.17
C PRO A 97 -6.17 -27.58 -6.60
N GLN A 98 -5.91 -26.73 -7.61
CA GLN A 98 -6.09 -27.04 -9.03
C GLN A 98 -4.81 -27.57 -9.69
N ASP A 99 -3.62 -27.15 -9.21
CA ASP A 99 -2.33 -27.60 -9.71
C ASP A 99 -1.33 -27.76 -8.54
N ARG A 100 -1.13 -28.99 -8.10
CA ARG A 100 -0.22 -29.35 -7.01
C ARG A 100 1.25 -28.99 -7.24
N ARG A 101 1.62 -28.63 -8.48
CA ARG A 101 2.97 -28.10 -8.80
C ARG A 101 3.12 -26.63 -8.41
N ARG A 102 2.01 -25.94 -8.21
CA ARG A 102 1.98 -24.54 -7.80
C ARG A 102 1.84 -24.43 -6.27
N VAL A 103 2.50 -23.45 -5.72
CA VAL A 103 2.43 -23.13 -4.27
C VAL A 103 1.79 -21.77 -4.13
N ARG A 104 0.75 -21.71 -3.33
CA ARG A 104 0.04 -20.50 -2.93
C ARG A 104 0.52 -20.01 -1.57
N VAL A 105 0.51 -18.71 -1.38
CA VAL A 105 0.94 -18.04 -0.14
C VAL A 105 -0.29 -17.52 0.58
N ALA A 106 -0.48 -17.94 1.82
CA ALA A 106 -1.57 -17.50 2.68
C ALA A 106 -1.01 -16.70 3.86
N ALA A 107 -1.68 -15.61 4.22
CA ALA A 107 -1.36 -14.86 5.43
C ALA A 107 -1.76 -15.65 6.69
N VAL A 108 -0.93 -15.57 7.74
CA VAL A 108 -1.24 -16.12 9.05
C VAL A 108 -2.17 -15.14 9.79
N PRO A 109 -3.38 -15.55 10.24
CA PRO A 109 -4.35 -14.62 10.82
C PRO A 109 -3.83 -13.80 12.02
N SER A 110 -3.02 -14.40 12.90
CA SER A 110 -2.41 -13.69 14.02
C SER A 110 -1.39 -12.63 13.58
N ALA A 111 -0.67 -12.85 12.49
CA ALA A 111 0.24 -11.87 11.91
C ALA A 111 -0.54 -10.71 11.26
N VAL A 112 -1.64 -11.01 10.57
CA VAL A 112 -2.57 -10.00 10.04
C VAL A 112 -3.09 -9.12 11.16
N ALA A 113 -3.56 -9.72 12.26
CA ALA A 113 -4.05 -8.98 13.43
C ALA A 113 -2.98 -8.05 14.02
N ARG A 114 -1.70 -8.51 14.11
CA ARG A 114 -0.58 -7.68 14.58
C ARG A 114 -0.35 -6.45 13.70
N VAL A 115 -0.37 -6.64 12.38
CA VAL A 115 -0.21 -5.53 11.44
C VAL A 115 -1.35 -4.53 11.59
N TYR A 116 -2.59 -4.99 11.59
CA TYR A 116 -3.74 -4.11 11.77
C TYR A 116 -3.70 -3.35 13.10
N ALA A 117 -3.38 -4.00 14.20
CA ALA A 117 -3.26 -3.35 15.51
C ALA A 117 -2.17 -2.27 15.55
N LEU A 118 -1.08 -2.45 14.78
CA LEU A 118 -0.01 -1.45 14.68
C LEU A 118 -0.43 -0.24 13.85
N TYR A 119 -1.20 -0.44 12.76
CA TYR A 119 -1.62 0.62 11.86
C TYR A 119 -2.92 1.32 12.29
N GLU A 120 -3.77 0.65 13.08
CA GLU A 120 -5.07 1.16 13.49
C GLU A 120 -5.01 2.59 14.08
N PRO A 121 -4.10 2.94 15.05
CA PRO A 121 -4.06 4.28 15.60
C PRO A 121 -3.71 5.37 14.57
N HIS A 122 -2.96 5.02 13.53
CA HIS A 122 -2.65 5.93 12.42
C HIS A 122 -3.87 6.16 11.54
N TYR A 123 -4.54 5.06 11.13
CA TYR A 123 -5.74 5.16 10.29
C TYR A 123 -6.91 5.84 11.02
N ALA A 124 -7.08 5.59 12.33
CA ALA A 124 -8.09 6.28 13.14
C ALA A 124 -7.89 7.80 13.15
N ARG A 125 -6.63 8.28 13.18
CA ARG A 125 -6.33 9.72 13.08
C ARG A 125 -6.60 10.30 11.69
N LEU A 126 -6.29 9.54 10.64
CA LEU A 126 -6.60 9.94 9.25
C LEU A 126 -8.11 9.98 9.02
N ASP A 127 -8.84 9.00 9.56
CA ASP A 127 -10.31 8.98 9.49
C ASP A 127 -10.91 10.19 10.23
N ALA A 128 -10.44 10.48 11.44
CA ALA A 128 -10.89 11.64 12.20
C ALA A 128 -10.66 12.97 11.45
N LEU A 129 -9.59 13.06 10.62
CA LEU A 129 -9.33 14.24 9.81
C LEU A 129 -10.43 14.49 8.77
N PHE A 130 -11.09 13.44 8.28
CA PHE A 130 -12.20 13.58 7.33
C PHE A 130 -13.45 14.26 7.92
N ALA A 131 -13.55 14.37 9.26
CA ALA A 131 -14.62 15.14 9.89
C ALA A 131 -14.59 16.64 9.50
N ASP A 132 -13.43 17.14 9.07
CA ASP A 132 -13.25 18.52 8.61
C ASP A 132 -13.58 18.71 7.13
N TYR A 133 -14.04 17.66 6.43
CA TYR A 133 -14.29 17.67 4.99
C TYR A 133 -15.75 17.33 4.67
N SER A 134 -16.33 18.05 3.73
CA SER A 134 -17.63 17.70 3.17
C SER A 134 -17.56 16.39 2.36
N PRO A 135 -18.69 15.67 2.20
CA PRO A 135 -18.72 14.48 1.34
C PRO A 135 -18.23 14.74 -0.09
N GLN A 136 -18.48 15.93 -0.63
CA GLN A 136 -18.04 16.35 -1.96
C GLN A 136 -16.51 16.51 -2.02
N GLU A 137 -15.91 17.11 -0.99
CA GLU A 137 -14.44 17.25 -0.90
C GLU A 137 -13.77 15.88 -0.74
N ILE A 138 -14.35 14.98 0.06
CA ILE A 138 -13.86 13.60 0.19
C ILE A 138 -13.91 12.87 -1.16
N ALA A 139 -15.02 13.04 -1.92
CA ALA A 139 -15.13 12.44 -3.25
C ALA A 139 -14.06 12.96 -4.23
N VAL A 140 -13.76 14.27 -4.20
CA VAL A 140 -12.66 14.86 -5.00
C VAL A 140 -11.31 14.28 -4.60
N LEU A 141 -11.03 14.15 -3.31
CA LEU A 141 -9.78 13.53 -2.81
C LEU A 141 -9.65 12.07 -3.27
N ALA A 142 -10.73 11.28 -3.15
CA ALA A 142 -10.74 9.88 -3.57
C ALA A 142 -10.50 9.73 -5.09
N ASP A 143 -11.16 10.55 -5.92
CA ASP A 143 -10.94 10.58 -7.37
C ASP A 143 -9.48 10.95 -7.69
N TRP A 144 -8.96 12.00 -7.06
CA TRP A 144 -7.60 12.47 -7.31
C TRP A 144 -6.56 11.39 -6.95
N PHE A 145 -6.66 10.76 -5.78
CA PHE A 145 -5.74 9.70 -5.37
C PHE A 145 -5.80 8.49 -6.31
N THR A 146 -7.00 8.10 -6.74
CA THR A 146 -7.18 6.99 -7.68
C THR A 146 -6.50 7.28 -9.01
N ARG A 147 -6.72 8.46 -9.57
CA ARG A 147 -6.11 8.87 -10.85
C ARG A 147 -4.61 9.07 -10.74
N ALA A 148 -4.12 9.68 -9.65
CA ALA A 148 -2.70 9.86 -9.39
C ALA A 148 -1.97 8.50 -9.27
N THR A 149 -2.59 7.51 -8.60
CA THR A 149 -2.07 6.14 -8.52
C THR A 149 -1.96 5.49 -9.90
N THR A 150 -2.98 5.66 -10.75
CA THR A 150 -2.96 5.14 -12.13
C THR A 150 -1.83 5.75 -12.94
N LEU A 151 -1.64 7.08 -12.85
CA LEU A 151 -0.55 7.78 -13.55
C LEU A 151 0.84 7.33 -13.04
N ALA A 152 1.00 7.19 -11.72
CA ALA A 152 2.26 6.74 -11.13
C ALA A 152 2.63 5.31 -11.59
N ASN A 153 1.64 4.40 -11.66
CA ASN A 153 1.87 3.04 -12.14
C ASN A 153 2.23 3.01 -13.64
N ALA A 154 1.56 3.81 -14.47
CA ALA A 154 1.87 3.92 -15.89
C ALA A 154 3.29 4.47 -16.12
N TYR A 155 3.70 5.51 -15.39
CA TYR A 155 5.03 6.08 -15.48
C TYR A 155 6.13 5.09 -15.07
N ARG A 156 5.90 4.31 -14.02
CA ARG A 156 6.83 3.24 -13.60
C ARG A 156 7.02 2.19 -14.69
N GLU A 157 5.94 1.79 -15.36
CA GLU A 157 6.02 0.83 -16.47
C GLU A 157 6.78 1.41 -17.66
N GLU A 158 6.59 2.69 -18.01
CA GLU A 158 7.37 3.36 -19.02
C GLU A 158 8.86 3.39 -18.70
N LEU A 159 9.23 3.65 -17.45
CA LEU A 159 10.64 3.64 -17.02
C LEU A 159 11.25 2.25 -17.19
N ARG A 160 10.54 1.19 -16.81
CA ARG A 160 10.99 -0.19 -16.95
C ARG A 160 11.23 -0.58 -18.40
N LEU A 161 10.32 -0.22 -19.31
CA LEU A 161 10.46 -0.51 -20.74
C LEU A 161 11.68 0.19 -21.34
N ARG A 162 11.96 1.43 -20.92
CA ARG A 162 13.16 2.17 -21.37
C ARG A 162 14.48 1.56 -20.90
N GLU A 163 14.49 0.96 -19.71
CA GLU A 163 15.67 0.24 -19.20
C GLU A 163 15.92 -1.03 -20.00
N GLU A 164 14.88 -1.80 -20.35
CA GLU A 164 14.97 -3.00 -21.18
C GLU A 164 15.42 -2.72 -22.63
N GLU A 165 15.08 -1.55 -23.18
CA GLU A 165 15.51 -1.12 -24.53
C GLU A 165 16.98 -0.63 -24.54
N ALA A 166 17.57 -0.32 -23.39
CA ALA A 166 18.93 0.20 -23.27
C ALA A 166 19.97 -0.88 -22.98
N GLU A 167 19.54 -2.11 -22.64
CA GLU A 167 20.40 -3.29 -22.43
C GLU A 167 20.57 -4.12 -23.72
#